data_fc466b4b7626a051332f8a697c83c332
#
_entry.id   fc466b4b7626a051332f8a697c83c332
#
_cell.length_a   1.000
_cell.length_b   1.000
_cell.length_c   1.000
_cell.angle_alpha   90.00
_cell.angle_beta   90.00
_cell.angle_gamma   90.00
#
_symmetry.space_group_name_H-M   'P 1'
#
loop_
_entity.id
_entity.type
_entity.pdbx_description
1 polymer ?
#
loop_
_entity_poly.entity_id
_entity_poly.type
_entity_poly.pdbx_seq_one_letter_code
_entity_poly.pdbx_strand_id
1 'polypeptide(L)'
;RGVQTPILMPTAGGQVVDRVVGLKLGADDYLVKPFEMAELLARIEALLRRGAGTAASAASVSETFRFGEVAIDFRKAEVTKGGQPIELSAREFMLLRYFVEHRGAALSRDELLNEVWGYNAMPSTRTVDVHVAWLRQKIEDNPRHPQYIHTVHGLGYKFVA
;
A
#
# COMPACT_ATOMS: atom_id res chain seq x y z
N ARG A 1 -15.32 11.91 3.95
CA ARG A 1 -14.40 11.34 2.99
C ARG A 1 -13.12 10.89 3.64
N GLY A 2 -12.76 9.67 3.50
CA GLY A 2 -11.45 9.20 3.87
C GLY A 2 -11.24 9.01 5.35
N VAL A 3 -12.20 8.45 6.05
CA VAL A 3 -11.87 7.78 7.32
C VAL A 3 -10.96 6.62 6.93
N GLN A 4 -9.66 6.83 7.04
CA GLN A 4 -8.66 5.81 6.77
C GLN A 4 -8.55 4.87 7.96
N THR A 5 -9.64 4.18 8.25
CA THR A 5 -9.64 3.15 9.29
C THR A 5 -8.98 1.91 8.72
N PRO A 6 -7.88 1.43 9.30
CA PRO A 6 -7.27 0.18 8.89
C PRO A 6 -8.25 -0.98 9.03
N ILE A 7 -8.31 -1.83 8.01
CA ILE A 7 -9.20 -2.99 8.00
C ILE A 7 -8.36 -4.26 8.10
N LEU A 8 -8.57 -5.00 9.18
CA LEU A 8 -8.01 -6.34 9.38
C LEU A 8 -9.12 -7.38 9.15
N MET A 9 -8.90 -8.30 8.24
CA MET A 9 -9.88 -9.33 7.92
C MET A 9 -9.45 -10.69 8.44
N PRO A 10 -10.16 -11.26 9.43
CA PRO A 10 -9.96 -12.64 9.82
C PRO A 10 -10.53 -13.58 8.75
N THR A 11 -9.77 -14.57 8.33
CA THR A 11 -10.18 -15.56 7.33
C THR A 11 -10.13 -16.97 7.88
N ALA A 12 -11.09 -17.80 7.47
CA ALA A 12 -11.13 -19.21 7.83
C ALA A 12 -10.29 -20.10 6.90
N GLY A 13 -9.89 -19.59 5.74
CA GLY A 13 -9.17 -20.32 4.72
C GLY A 13 -7.72 -19.89 4.59
N GLY A 14 -6.81 -20.87 4.52
CA GLY A 14 -5.41 -20.63 4.20
C GLY A 14 -5.13 -20.51 2.70
N GLN A 15 -6.16 -20.53 1.86
CA GLN A 15 -5.98 -20.53 0.42
C GLN A 15 -5.73 -19.13 -0.13
N VAL A 16 -4.89 -19.05 -1.15
CA VAL A 16 -4.51 -17.78 -1.80
C VAL A 16 -5.73 -17.03 -2.35
N VAL A 17 -6.74 -17.76 -2.80
CA VAL A 17 -7.97 -17.17 -3.35
C VAL A 17 -8.74 -16.38 -2.30
N ASP A 18 -8.87 -16.92 -1.09
CA ASP A 18 -9.58 -16.23 0.00
C ASP A 18 -8.87 -14.95 0.44
N ARG A 19 -7.53 -14.97 0.40
CA ARG A 19 -6.71 -13.81 0.69
C ARG A 19 -6.89 -12.71 -0.35
N VAL A 20 -6.90 -13.07 -1.62
CA VAL A 20 -7.11 -12.12 -2.73
C VAL A 20 -8.51 -11.51 -2.67
N VAL A 21 -9.54 -12.30 -2.35
CA VAL A 21 -10.90 -11.79 -2.17
C VAL A 21 -10.97 -10.83 -1.00
N GLY A 22 -10.37 -11.17 0.14
CA GLY A 22 -10.32 -10.29 1.31
C GLY A 22 -9.64 -8.96 1.01
N LEU A 23 -8.50 -8.97 0.33
CA LEU A 23 -7.79 -7.76 -0.09
C LEU A 23 -8.58 -6.95 -1.13
N LYS A 24 -9.29 -7.59 -2.05
CA LYS A 24 -10.17 -6.91 -3.02
C LYS A 24 -11.32 -6.15 -2.37
N LEU A 25 -11.75 -6.56 -1.20
CA LEU A 25 -12.77 -5.86 -0.41
C LEU A 25 -12.21 -4.68 0.38
N GLY A 26 -10.92 -4.36 0.21
CA GLY A 26 -10.28 -3.21 0.83
C GLY A 26 -9.67 -3.47 2.20
N ALA A 27 -9.45 -4.73 2.56
CA ALA A 27 -8.75 -5.06 3.80
C ALA A 27 -7.26 -4.68 3.73
N ASP A 28 -6.75 -4.09 4.79
CA ASP A 28 -5.35 -3.70 4.90
C ASP A 28 -4.43 -4.85 5.28
N ASP A 29 -4.97 -5.85 5.94
CA ASP A 29 -4.29 -7.09 6.32
C ASP A 29 -5.33 -8.19 6.51
N TYR A 30 -4.87 -9.43 6.64
CA TYR A 30 -5.73 -10.58 6.91
C TYR A 30 -5.13 -11.47 7.99
N LEU A 31 -5.99 -12.18 8.67
CA LEU A 31 -5.63 -13.09 9.74
C LEU A 31 -6.27 -14.45 9.49
N VAL A 32 -5.44 -15.49 9.41
CA VAL A 32 -5.91 -16.86 9.15
C VAL A 32 -6.40 -17.50 10.44
N LYS A 33 -7.60 -18.08 10.42
CA LYS A 33 -8.13 -18.87 11.54
C LYS A 33 -7.60 -20.31 11.46
N PRO A 34 -7.27 -20.95 12.59
CA PRO A 34 -7.29 -20.41 13.96
C PRO A 34 -6.15 -19.43 14.21
N PHE A 35 -6.40 -18.40 15.00
CA PHE A 35 -5.39 -17.41 15.41
C PHE A 35 -5.39 -17.22 16.92
N GLU A 36 -4.26 -16.84 17.47
CA GLU A 36 -4.16 -16.48 18.87
C GLU A 36 -4.52 -15.00 19.10
N MET A 37 -5.12 -14.71 20.25
CA MET A 37 -5.50 -13.33 20.60
C MET A 37 -4.30 -12.40 20.62
N ALA A 38 -3.13 -12.88 21.02
CA ALA A 38 -1.89 -12.11 21.00
C ALA A 38 -1.49 -11.69 19.57
N GLU A 39 -1.69 -12.56 18.58
CA GLU A 39 -1.43 -12.25 17.17
C GLU A 39 -2.40 -11.20 16.66
N LEU A 40 -3.68 -11.32 16.97
CA LEU A 40 -4.70 -10.33 16.60
C LEU A 40 -4.37 -8.95 17.18
N LEU A 41 -4.07 -8.89 18.47
CA LEU A 41 -3.71 -7.63 19.14
C LEU A 41 -2.45 -7.00 18.55
N ALA A 42 -1.42 -7.80 18.29
CA ALA A 42 -0.18 -7.32 17.68
C ALA A 42 -0.42 -6.71 16.30
N ARG A 43 -1.30 -7.30 15.48
CA ARG A 43 -1.67 -6.77 14.17
C ARG A 43 -2.49 -5.50 14.26
N ILE A 44 -3.42 -5.43 15.18
CA ILE A 44 -4.22 -4.21 15.44
C ILE A 44 -3.31 -3.08 15.90
N GLU A 45 -2.42 -3.32 16.85
CA GLU A 45 -1.46 -2.32 17.32
C GLU A 45 -0.54 -1.84 16.19
N ALA A 46 -0.07 -2.75 15.33
CA ALA A 46 0.76 -2.41 14.19
C ALA A 46 0.00 -1.53 13.18
N LEU A 47 -1.28 -1.81 12.95
CA LEU A 47 -2.13 -1.00 12.07
C LEU A 47 -2.41 0.39 12.66
N LEU A 48 -2.73 0.47 13.96
CA LEU A 48 -3.01 1.73 14.64
C LEU A 48 -1.76 2.61 14.77
N ARG A 49 -0.62 2.02 15.09
CA ARG A 49 0.65 2.75 15.18
C ARG A 49 1.03 3.44 13.87
N ARG A 50 0.68 2.85 12.74
CA ARG A 50 0.94 3.43 11.43
C ARG A 50 -0.06 4.50 11.04
N GLY A 51 -1.27 4.42 11.52
CA GLY A 51 -2.27 5.48 11.35
C GLY A 51 -1.98 6.73 12.19
N ALA A 52 -1.28 6.56 13.33
CA ALA A 52 -0.97 7.66 14.24
C ALA A 52 0.47 8.22 14.07
N GLY A 53 1.33 7.52 13.36
CA GLY A 53 2.74 7.78 13.41
C GLY A 53 3.35 8.26 12.11
N THR A 54 3.33 9.54 11.89
CA THR A 54 4.31 10.11 10.99
C THR A 54 4.71 11.52 11.38
N ALA A 55 5.01 11.70 12.64
CA ALA A 55 5.62 12.93 13.07
C ALA A 55 7.15 12.88 13.13
N ALA A 56 7.79 11.84 12.64
CA ALA A 56 9.23 11.69 12.80
C ALA A 56 9.90 11.02 11.58
N SER A 57 9.97 11.74 10.51
CA SER A 57 11.12 11.74 9.60
C SER A 57 10.94 12.89 8.63
N ALA A 58 11.41 14.03 9.02
CA ALA A 58 11.46 15.19 8.16
C ALA A 58 12.63 15.09 7.17
N ALA A 59 12.53 14.20 6.22
CA ALA A 59 13.01 14.51 4.89
C ALA A 59 11.81 15.19 4.22
N SER A 60 11.90 16.46 3.92
CA SER A 60 10.84 17.28 3.37
C SER A 60 10.31 16.69 2.06
N VAL A 61 9.42 15.74 2.17
CA VAL A 61 8.50 15.44 1.07
C VAL A 61 7.66 16.69 0.97
N SER A 62 7.72 17.39 -0.14
CA SER A 62 6.80 18.46 -0.41
C SER A 62 5.39 17.96 -0.10
N GLU A 63 4.59 18.78 0.59
CA GLU A 63 3.23 18.40 1.00
C GLU A 63 2.39 17.90 -0.17
N THR A 64 2.78 18.24 -1.38
CA THR A 64 2.13 17.83 -2.63
C THR A 64 3.17 17.30 -3.63
N PHE A 65 2.76 16.32 -4.43
CA PHE A 65 3.56 15.78 -5.51
C PHE A 65 2.70 15.54 -6.75
N ARG A 66 3.26 15.80 -7.91
CA ARG A 66 2.57 15.62 -9.20
C ARG A 66 3.42 14.82 -10.16
N PHE A 67 2.78 13.91 -10.87
CA PHE A 67 3.37 13.19 -11.99
C PHE A 67 2.28 12.88 -13.04
N GLY A 68 2.58 13.15 -14.30
CA GLY A 68 1.57 13.03 -15.34
C GLY A 68 0.30 13.82 -15.00
N GLU A 69 -0.84 13.16 -15.02
CA GLU A 69 -2.14 13.73 -14.62
C GLU A 69 -2.48 13.48 -13.14
N VAL A 70 -1.60 12.81 -12.41
CA VAL A 70 -1.81 12.46 -10.99
C VAL A 70 -1.26 13.54 -10.08
N ALA A 71 -2.06 14.00 -9.15
CA ALA A 71 -1.66 14.91 -8.09
C ALA A 71 -1.95 14.28 -6.72
N ILE A 72 -0.98 14.36 -5.82
CA ILE A 72 -1.07 13.80 -4.47
C ILE A 72 -0.93 14.94 -3.47
N ASP A 73 -1.85 15.02 -2.52
CA ASP A 73 -1.72 15.84 -1.32
C ASP A 73 -1.48 14.90 -0.12
N PHE A 74 -0.25 14.86 0.35
CA PHE A 74 0.14 13.96 1.45
C PHE A 74 -0.44 14.39 2.79
N ARG A 75 -0.71 15.68 2.94
CA ARG A 75 -1.27 16.23 4.17
C ARG A 75 -2.73 15.86 4.34
N LYS A 76 -3.48 15.91 3.24
CA LYS A 76 -4.90 15.56 3.20
C LYS A 76 -5.15 14.09 2.89
N ALA A 77 -4.10 13.37 2.51
CA ALA A 77 -4.19 12.01 1.99
C ALA A 77 -5.16 11.89 0.79
N GLU A 78 -5.10 12.86 -0.10
CA GLU A 78 -5.95 12.94 -1.30
C GLU A 78 -5.11 12.70 -2.56
N VAL A 79 -5.68 11.96 -3.49
CA VAL A 79 -5.09 11.72 -4.80
C VAL A 79 -6.11 12.04 -5.87
N THR A 80 -5.69 12.77 -6.89
CA THR A 80 -6.52 13.09 -8.06
C THR A 80 -5.81 12.67 -9.33
N LYS A 81 -6.57 12.31 -10.35
CA LYS A 81 -6.07 12.06 -11.70
C LYS A 81 -6.95 12.80 -12.70
N GLY A 82 -6.32 13.64 -13.53
CA GLY A 82 -7.06 14.49 -14.47
C GLY A 82 -8.06 15.41 -13.78
N GLY A 83 -7.78 15.85 -12.55
CA GLY A 83 -8.68 16.69 -11.74
C GLY A 83 -9.81 15.92 -11.05
N GLN A 84 -9.92 14.62 -11.24
CA GLN A 84 -10.92 13.77 -10.59
C GLN A 84 -10.33 13.04 -9.38
N PRO A 85 -11.03 12.99 -8.23
CA PRO A 85 -10.54 12.28 -7.06
C PRO A 85 -10.47 10.77 -7.31
N ILE A 86 -9.37 10.16 -6.85
CA ILE A 86 -9.18 8.71 -6.86
C ILE A 86 -9.26 8.21 -5.42
N GLU A 87 -10.06 7.19 -5.19
CA GLU A 87 -10.11 6.50 -3.91
C GLU A 87 -9.02 5.45 -3.83
N LEU A 88 -8.09 5.64 -2.89
CA LEU A 88 -7.09 4.66 -2.53
C LEU A 88 -7.41 4.10 -1.14
N SER A 89 -7.18 2.80 -0.95
CA SER A 89 -7.14 2.25 0.39
C SER A 89 -5.95 2.84 1.17
N ALA A 90 -5.98 2.73 2.49
CA ALA A 90 -4.87 3.22 3.32
C ALA A 90 -3.53 2.59 2.91
N ARG A 91 -3.52 1.31 2.55
CA ARG A 91 -2.32 0.61 2.09
C ARG A 91 -1.86 1.04 0.71
N GLU A 92 -2.77 1.22 -0.22
CA GLU A 92 -2.44 1.76 -1.54
C GLU A 92 -1.83 3.16 -1.43
N PHE A 93 -2.40 4.01 -0.59
CA PHE A 93 -1.87 5.35 -0.35
C PHE A 93 -0.47 5.31 0.28
N MET A 94 -0.25 4.48 1.30
CA MET A 94 1.06 4.31 1.93
C MET A 94 2.09 3.74 0.95
N LEU A 95 1.70 2.80 0.12
CA LEU A 95 2.56 2.24 -0.92
C LEU A 95 2.95 3.31 -1.95
N LEU A 96 1.99 4.09 -2.42
CA LEU A 96 2.24 5.20 -3.34
C LEU A 96 3.17 6.24 -2.72
N ARG A 97 2.93 6.61 -1.47
CA ARG A 97 3.80 7.52 -0.72
C ARG A 97 5.23 7.01 -0.65
N TYR A 98 5.41 5.76 -0.29
CA TYR A 98 6.74 5.13 -0.21
C TYR A 98 7.44 5.13 -1.58
N PHE A 99 6.74 4.85 -2.64
CA PHE A 99 7.27 4.94 -4.00
C PHE A 99 7.72 6.36 -4.35
N VAL A 100 6.94 7.36 -4.03
CA VAL A 100 7.29 8.77 -4.30
C VAL A 100 8.52 9.21 -3.50
N GLU A 101 8.57 8.82 -2.22
CA GLU A 101 9.71 9.12 -1.34
C GLU A 101 11.02 8.46 -1.82
N HIS A 102 10.92 7.31 -2.48
CA HIS A 102 12.05 6.52 -2.98
C HIS A 102 12.08 6.44 -4.51
N ARG A 103 11.55 7.45 -5.19
CA ARG A 103 11.52 7.47 -6.64
C ARG A 103 12.92 7.32 -7.25
N GLY A 104 13.01 6.54 -8.32
CA GLY A 104 14.26 6.21 -8.98
C GLY A 104 15.01 5.03 -8.39
N ALA A 105 14.68 4.59 -7.19
CA ALA A 105 15.28 3.43 -6.56
C ALA A 105 14.52 2.14 -6.89
N ALA A 106 15.25 1.06 -7.09
CA ALA A 106 14.67 -0.27 -7.19
C ALA A 106 14.40 -0.82 -5.78
N LEU A 107 13.14 -1.08 -5.48
CA LEU A 107 12.68 -1.52 -4.17
C LEU A 107 12.29 -2.99 -4.21
N SER A 108 12.84 -3.79 -3.29
CA SER A 108 12.49 -5.20 -3.22
C SER A 108 11.06 -5.40 -2.69
N ARG A 109 10.45 -6.55 -3.01
CA ARG A 109 9.15 -6.91 -2.46
C ARG A 109 9.18 -7.05 -0.94
N ASP A 110 10.26 -7.60 -0.40
CA ASP A 110 10.44 -7.73 1.04
C ASP A 110 10.56 -6.35 1.72
N GLU A 111 11.30 -5.44 1.13
CA GLU A 111 11.41 -4.06 1.61
C GLU A 111 10.05 -3.37 1.61
N LEU A 112 9.31 -3.42 0.52
CA LEU A 112 7.97 -2.85 0.42
C LEU A 112 7.01 -3.47 1.43
N LEU A 113 7.08 -4.78 1.61
CA LEU A 113 6.26 -5.48 2.60
C LEU A 113 6.58 -5.00 4.02
N ASN A 114 7.86 -4.95 4.37
CA ASN A 114 8.30 -4.55 5.70
C ASN A 114 7.99 -3.07 6.00
N GLU A 115 8.22 -2.18 5.06
CA GLU A 115 8.07 -0.74 5.26
C GLU A 115 6.60 -0.29 5.22
N VAL A 116 5.77 -0.90 4.38
CA VAL A 116 4.36 -0.55 4.24
C VAL A 116 3.47 -1.36 5.18
N TRP A 117 3.71 -2.66 5.35
CA TRP A 117 2.94 -3.54 6.23
C TRP A 117 3.60 -3.80 7.58
N GLY A 118 4.93 -3.80 7.64
CA GLY A 118 5.74 -3.95 8.85
C GLY A 118 6.37 -5.32 9.03
N TYR A 119 7.45 -5.33 9.81
CA TYR A 119 8.31 -6.49 10.01
C TYR A 119 7.59 -7.73 10.57
N ASN A 120 6.53 -7.55 11.32
CA ASN A 120 5.72 -8.64 11.86
C ASN A 120 4.52 -8.98 10.96
N ALA A 121 4.47 -8.42 9.76
CA ALA A 121 3.43 -8.78 8.81
C ALA A 121 3.67 -10.22 8.35
N MET A 122 2.67 -11.07 8.53
CA MET A 122 2.66 -12.43 8.00
C MET A 122 2.12 -12.53 6.56
N PRO A 123 1.62 -11.45 5.88
CA PRO A 123 1.30 -11.55 4.49
C PRO A 123 2.55 -11.86 3.67
N SER A 124 2.39 -12.65 2.63
CA SER A 124 3.47 -12.95 1.69
C SER A 124 3.77 -11.73 0.82
N THR A 125 4.92 -11.71 0.19
CA THR A 125 5.28 -10.68 -0.81
C THR A 125 4.27 -10.54 -1.95
N ARG A 126 3.45 -11.55 -2.17
CA ARG A 126 2.32 -11.50 -3.12
C ARG A 126 1.29 -10.42 -2.74
N THR A 127 1.16 -10.08 -1.47
CA THR A 127 0.33 -8.96 -1.01
C THR A 127 0.79 -7.64 -1.64
N VAL A 128 2.09 -7.44 -1.75
CA VAL A 128 2.68 -6.28 -2.45
C VAL A 128 2.27 -6.28 -3.92
N ASP A 129 2.42 -7.42 -4.60
CA ASP A 129 2.09 -7.54 -6.03
C ASP A 129 0.62 -7.21 -6.31
N VAL A 130 -0.28 -7.66 -5.46
CA VAL A 130 -1.73 -7.37 -5.58
C VAL A 130 -2.01 -5.88 -5.41
N HIS A 131 -1.44 -5.24 -4.40
CA HIS A 131 -1.62 -3.81 -4.16
C HIS A 131 -0.99 -2.95 -5.24
N VAL A 132 0.16 -3.35 -5.77
CA VAL A 132 0.78 -2.69 -6.93
C VAL A 132 -0.14 -2.79 -8.16
N ALA A 133 -0.74 -3.95 -8.40
CA ALA A 133 -1.67 -4.13 -9.51
C ALA A 133 -2.89 -3.21 -9.39
N TRP A 134 -3.48 -3.10 -8.20
CA TRP A 134 -4.61 -2.20 -7.95
C TRP A 134 -4.21 -0.73 -8.09
N LEU A 135 -3.05 -0.37 -7.55
CA LEU A 135 -2.54 0.99 -7.66
C LEU A 135 -2.31 1.38 -9.12
N ARG A 136 -1.71 0.49 -9.92
CA ARG A 136 -1.55 0.69 -11.37
C ARG A 136 -2.89 0.92 -12.07
N GLN A 137 -3.93 0.16 -11.74
CA GLN A 137 -5.26 0.35 -12.32
C GLN A 137 -5.83 1.75 -12.06
N LYS A 138 -5.42 2.38 -10.97
CA LYS A 138 -5.93 3.70 -10.56
C LYS A 138 -5.09 4.85 -11.09
N ILE A 139 -3.78 4.71 -11.15
CA ILE A 139 -2.87 5.81 -11.51
C ILE A 139 -2.29 5.73 -12.93
N GLU A 140 -2.12 4.53 -13.48
CA GLU A 140 -1.59 4.35 -14.83
C GLU A 140 -2.69 4.48 -15.88
N ASP A 141 -2.34 5.01 -17.06
CA ASP A 141 -3.26 5.03 -18.19
C ASP A 141 -3.44 3.63 -18.79
N ASN A 142 -2.36 2.87 -18.80
CA ASN A 142 -2.38 1.46 -19.21
C ASN A 142 -1.65 0.61 -18.16
N PRO A 143 -2.39 -0.09 -17.28
CA PRO A 143 -1.78 -0.93 -16.25
C PRO A 143 -0.89 -2.07 -16.76
N ARG A 144 -1.10 -2.51 -18.00
CA ARG A 144 -0.27 -3.55 -18.62
C ARG A 144 1.06 -3.01 -19.15
N HIS A 145 1.12 -1.72 -19.43
CA HIS A 145 2.31 -1.00 -19.85
C HIS A 145 2.53 0.21 -18.95
N PRO A 146 2.89 -0.01 -17.68
CA PRO A 146 2.97 1.05 -16.70
C PRO A 146 4.09 2.03 -17.03
N GLN A 147 3.79 3.32 -16.89
CA GLN A 147 4.75 4.41 -17.10
C GLN A 147 5.46 4.80 -15.82
N TYR A 148 4.82 4.63 -14.67
CA TYR A 148 5.31 5.11 -13.38
C TYR A 148 5.84 3.99 -12.49
N ILE A 149 5.08 2.93 -12.30
CA ILE A 149 5.48 1.79 -11.46
C ILE A 149 5.99 0.67 -12.37
N HIS A 150 7.29 0.57 -12.52
CA HIS A 150 7.93 -0.47 -13.33
C HIS A 150 8.20 -1.72 -12.49
N THR A 151 8.09 -2.88 -13.10
CA THR A 151 8.54 -4.13 -12.51
C THR A 151 10.03 -4.31 -12.75
N VAL A 152 10.77 -4.55 -11.67
CA VAL A 152 12.17 -4.96 -11.73
C VAL A 152 12.22 -6.46 -11.51
N HIS A 153 12.39 -7.20 -12.61
CA HIS A 153 12.33 -8.66 -12.57
C HIS A 153 13.36 -9.25 -11.59
N GLY A 154 12.91 -10.19 -10.78
CA GLY A 154 13.72 -10.84 -9.75
C GLY A 154 13.96 -10.01 -8.48
N LEU A 155 13.54 -8.75 -8.43
CA LEU A 155 13.70 -7.89 -7.26
C LEU A 155 12.35 -7.37 -6.74
N GLY A 156 11.67 -6.53 -7.49
CA GLY A 156 10.47 -5.88 -7.05
C GLY A 156 9.98 -4.80 -8.01
N TYR A 157 9.95 -3.55 -7.55
CA TYR A 157 9.39 -2.43 -8.29
C TYR A 157 10.24 -1.18 -8.19
N LYS A 158 10.07 -0.31 -9.18
CA LYS A 158 10.73 1.00 -9.25
C LYS A 158 9.71 2.05 -9.67
N PHE A 159 9.63 3.12 -8.93
CA PHE A 159 8.80 4.27 -9.30
C PHE A 159 9.63 5.30 -10.06
N VAL A 160 9.13 5.71 -11.21
CA VAL A 160 9.76 6.69 -12.10
C VAL A 160 8.76 7.79 -12.42
N ALA A 161 9.06 8.98 -12.01
CA ALA A 161 8.22 10.15 -12.31
C ALA A 161 9.06 11.44 -12.42
#